data_32d11cbfdfe4d4db36d96143ad91dc90
#
_entry.id   32d11cbfdfe4d4db36d96143ad91dc90
#
_cell.length_a   1.000
_cell.length_b   1.000
_cell.length_c   1.000
_cell.angle_alpha   90.00
_cell.angle_beta   90.00
_cell.angle_gamma   90.00
#
_symmetry.space_group_name_H-M   'P 1'
#
loop_
_entity.id
_entity.type
_entity.pdbx_description
1 polymer ?
#
loop_
_entity_poly.entity_id
_entity_poly.type
_entity_poly.pdbx_seq_one_letter_code
_entity_poly.pdbx_strand_id
1 'polypeptide(L)'
;MFRLILSDLKAARYRDPAANSYLEIILTYSSFHAVIAYRLSHFLWKIKLKLIARFVSNIFRIITSIEIHPGARIDESFFIDHGAGLVIGETALLGKNITMYQQVTLGGISPSINSKNQAKTKRHPTLKDGVIVGSGAQILGPISIGKNARIGSNAVVLKDVPDNETFIGVPARRVNKVNVPGNFDPYGIVEGKIDDPNKKSIIALLNEFYELERKISSIESDIDYLAKKRSDLENIIISKSSREKKLR
;
A
#
# COMPACT_ATOMS: atom_id res chain seq x y z
N MET A 1 -19.02 10.12 -24.24
CA MET A 1 -17.63 10.56 -24.09
C MET A 1 -17.55 11.99 -23.55
N PHE A 2 -18.08 12.99 -24.25
CA PHE A 2 -17.98 14.41 -23.85
C PHE A 2 -18.51 14.70 -22.43
N ARG A 3 -19.66 14.13 -22.04
CA ARG A 3 -20.19 14.24 -20.67
C ARG A 3 -19.20 13.76 -19.60
N LEU A 4 -18.48 12.65 -19.86
CA LEU A 4 -17.47 12.11 -18.93
C LEU A 4 -16.29 13.08 -18.78
N ILE A 5 -15.78 13.61 -19.91
CA ILE A 5 -14.67 14.58 -19.88
C ILE A 5 -15.04 15.84 -19.08
N LEU A 6 -16.27 16.36 -19.27
CA LEU A 6 -16.75 17.50 -18.47
C LEU A 6 -16.87 17.16 -16.99
N SER A 7 -17.30 15.96 -16.66
CA SER A 7 -17.37 15.50 -15.26
C SER A 7 -15.98 15.40 -14.64
N ASP A 8 -15.00 14.85 -15.38
CA ASP A 8 -13.61 14.73 -14.93
C ASP A 8 -12.95 16.12 -14.75
N LEU A 9 -13.24 17.07 -15.66
CA LEU A 9 -12.78 18.45 -15.55
C LEU A 9 -13.34 19.16 -14.30
N LYS A 10 -14.63 18.98 -14.02
CA LYS A 10 -15.27 19.50 -12.81
C LYS A 10 -14.68 18.88 -11.54
N ALA A 11 -14.40 17.57 -11.57
CA ALA A 11 -13.78 16.86 -10.47
C ALA A 11 -12.38 17.42 -10.16
N ALA A 12 -11.55 17.65 -11.17
CA ALA A 12 -10.23 18.26 -11.03
C ALA A 12 -10.35 19.66 -10.39
N ARG A 13 -11.22 20.52 -10.92
CA ARG A 13 -11.42 21.89 -10.40
C ARG A 13 -11.92 21.92 -8.95
N TYR A 14 -12.74 20.94 -8.56
CA TYR A 14 -13.33 20.89 -7.22
C TYR A 14 -12.39 20.30 -6.17
N ARG A 15 -11.56 19.30 -6.56
CA ARG A 15 -10.75 18.53 -5.61
C ARG A 15 -9.32 19.04 -5.47
N ASP A 16 -8.83 19.80 -6.45
CA ASP A 16 -7.51 20.42 -6.37
C ASP A 16 -7.62 21.86 -5.87
N PRO A 17 -7.17 22.15 -4.65
CA PRO A 17 -7.16 23.51 -4.13
C PRO A 17 -6.29 24.49 -4.93
N ALA A 18 -5.26 23.97 -5.66
CA ALA A 18 -4.37 24.77 -6.47
C ALA A 18 -4.97 25.16 -7.83
N ALA A 19 -6.03 24.49 -8.27
CA ALA A 19 -6.65 24.75 -9.56
C ALA A 19 -7.41 26.10 -9.55
N ASN A 20 -6.93 27.12 -10.28
CA ASN A 20 -7.54 28.44 -10.32
C ASN A 20 -8.67 28.57 -11.35
N SER A 21 -8.56 27.88 -12.48
CA SER A 21 -9.53 27.94 -13.57
C SER A 21 -9.62 26.65 -14.38
N TYR A 22 -10.73 26.47 -15.07
CA TYR A 22 -10.88 25.37 -16.04
C TYR A 22 -9.88 25.45 -17.20
N LEU A 23 -9.54 26.67 -17.64
CA LEU A 23 -8.58 26.88 -18.71
C LEU A 23 -7.18 26.40 -18.30
N GLU A 24 -6.77 26.71 -17.07
CA GLU A 24 -5.51 26.23 -16.51
C GLU A 24 -5.44 24.69 -16.52
N ILE A 25 -6.48 24.02 -16.04
CA ILE A 25 -6.53 22.55 -16.02
C ILE A 25 -6.41 21.99 -17.46
N ILE A 26 -7.14 22.56 -18.40
CA ILE A 26 -7.13 22.12 -19.80
C ILE A 26 -5.74 22.28 -20.43
N LEU A 27 -5.03 23.36 -20.12
CA LEU A 27 -3.76 23.66 -20.76
C LEU A 27 -2.55 23.05 -20.06
N THR A 28 -2.59 22.87 -18.73
CA THR A 28 -1.37 22.59 -17.94
C THR A 28 -1.41 21.25 -17.20
N TYR A 29 -2.58 20.63 -16.95
CA TYR A 29 -2.66 19.40 -16.18
C TYR A 29 -2.39 18.17 -17.05
N SER A 30 -1.18 17.63 -16.95
CA SER A 30 -0.81 16.38 -17.63
C SER A 30 -1.72 15.22 -17.27
N SER A 31 -2.20 15.16 -16.02
CA SER A 31 -3.16 14.16 -15.55
C SER A 31 -4.50 14.26 -16.26
N PHE A 32 -5.00 15.47 -16.49
CA PHE A 32 -6.23 15.70 -17.25
C PHE A 32 -6.05 15.31 -18.72
N HIS A 33 -4.91 15.61 -19.32
CA HIS A 33 -4.57 15.17 -20.69
C HIS A 33 -4.57 13.64 -20.80
N ALA A 34 -4.01 12.94 -19.82
CA ALA A 34 -4.04 11.47 -19.76
C ALA A 34 -5.47 10.92 -19.65
N VAL A 35 -6.34 11.56 -18.87
CA VAL A 35 -7.75 11.16 -18.75
C VAL A 35 -8.49 11.36 -20.06
N ILE A 36 -8.30 12.51 -20.76
CA ILE A 36 -8.89 12.74 -22.10
C ILE A 36 -8.43 11.68 -23.09
N ALA A 37 -7.13 11.41 -23.12
CA ALA A 37 -6.54 10.39 -24.00
C ALA A 37 -7.09 8.99 -23.69
N TYR A 38 -7.26 8.66 -22.42
CA TYR A 38 -7.92 7.42 -22.01
C TYR A 38 -9.37 7.38 -22.52
N ARG A 39 -10.17 8.44 -22.35
CA ARG A 39 -11.57 8.47 -22.82
C ARG A 39 -11.65 8.21 -24.33
N LEU A 40 -10.74 8.80 -25.10
CA LEU A 40 -10.64 8.58 -26.56
C LEU A 40 -10.19 7.14 -26.87
N SER A 41 -9.10 6.68 -26.27
CA SER A 41 -8.58 5.33 -26.51
C SER A 41 -9.55 4.23 -26.06
N HIS A 42 -10.29 4.43 -24.98
CA HIS A 42 -11.35 3.53 -24.54
C HIS A 42 -12.52 3.48 -25.54
N PHE A 43 -12.91 4.62 -26.13
CA PHE A 43 -13.91 4.64 -27.19
C PHE A 43 -13.45 3.81 -28.40
N LEU A 44 -12.22 4.01 -28.87
CA LEU A 44 -11.62 3.23 -29.97
C LEU A 44 -11.55 1.73 -29.61
N TRP A 45 -11.23 1.41 -28.37
CA TRP A 45 -11.23 0.03 -27.87
C TRP A 45 -12.61 -0.63 -27.96
N LYS A 46 -13.68 0.11 -27.59
CA LYS A 46 -15.07 -0.37 -27.64
C LYS A 46 -15.55 -0.66 -29.06
N ILE A 47 -15.13 0.14 -30.03
CA ILE A 47 -15.44 -0.10 -31.47
C ILE A 47 -14.44 -1.08 -32.11
N LYS A 48 -13.68 -1.84 -31.31
CA LYS A 48 -12.74 -2.90 -31.70
C LYS A 48 -11.49 -2.43 -32.47
N LEU A 49 -11.22 -1.15 -32.60
CA LEU A 49 -9.97 -0.58 -33.13
C LEU A 49 -8.83 -0.67 -32.07
N LYS A 50 -8.54 -1.89 -31.62
CA LYS A 50 -7.67 -2.14 -30.45
C LYS A 50 -6.23 -1.66 -30.65
N LEU A 51 -5.67 -1.86 -31.87
CA LEU A 51 -4.31 -1.42 -32.18
C LEU A 51 -4.17 0.10 -32.06
N ILE A 52 -5.13 0.83 -32.67
CA ILE A 52 -5.14 2.31 -32.65
C ILE A 52 -5.36 2.79 -31.23
N ALA A 53 -6.27 2.18 -30.47
CA ALA A 53 -6.50 2.50 -29.06
C ALA A 53 -5.22 2.36 -28.23
N ARG A 54 -4.46 1.28 -28.42
CA ARG A 54 -3.17 1.05 -27.74
C ARG A 54 -2.11 2.04 -28.17
N PHE A 55 -2.05 2.38 -29.44
CA PHE A 55 -1.11 3.36 -29.97
C PHE A 55 -1.35 4.75 -29.36
N VAL A 56 -2.60 5.23 -29.35
CA VAL A 56 -2.98 6.49 -28.67
C VAL A 56 -2.61 6.46 -27.20
N SER A 57 -3.00 5.40 -26.48
CA SER A 57 -2.67 5.24 -25.05
C SER A 57 -1.15 5.31 -24.81
N ASN A 58 -0.34 4.68 -25.68
CA ASN A 58 1.11 4.67 -25.53
C ASN A 58 1.76 6.05 -25.77
N ILE A 59 1.27 6.80 -26.77
CA ILE A 59 1.74 8.19 -27.01
C ILE A 59 1.53 9.04 -25.76
N PHE A 60 0.31 9.00 -25.17
CA PHE A 60 0.01 9.81 -24.02
C PHE A 60 0.73 9.32 -22.76
N ARG A 61 1.02 8.02 -22.63
CA ARG A 61 1.92 7.52 -21.58
C ARG A 61 3.31 8.15 -21.65
N ILE A 62 3.87 8.29 -22.86
CA ILE A 62 5.17 8.93 -23.06
C ILE A 62 5.13 10.42 -22.68
N ILE A 63 4.07 11.14 -23.07
CA ILE A 63 3.91 12.58 -22.84
C ILE A 63 3.62 12.87 -21.35
N THR A 64 2.77 12.06 -20.70
CA THR A 64 2.25 12.36 -19.35
C THR A 64 2.87 11.52 -18.24
N SER A 65 3.64 10.48 -18.58
CA SER A 65 4.12 9.44 -17.64
C SER A 65 2.99 8.71 -16.90
N ILE A 66 1.75 8.70 -17.45
CA ILE A 66 0.57 8.06 -16.90
C ILE A 66 0.10 6.96 -17.85
N GLU A 67 0.04 5.73 -17.35
CA GLU A 67 -0.43 4.58 -18.13
C GLU A 67 -1.85 4.18 -17.73
N ILE A 68 -2.81 4.35 -18.65
CA ILE A 68 -4.16 3.83 -18.49
C ILE A 68 -4.47 2.91 -19.68
N HIS A 69 -4.64 1.62 -19.40
CA HIS A 69 -4.96 0.68 -20.46
C HIS A 69 -6.35 0.96 -21.04
N PRO A 70 -6.52 1.06 -22.36
CA PRO A 70 -7.81 1.41 -22.97
C PRO A 70 -8.93 0.39 -22.70
N GLY A 71 -8.61 -0.83 -22.26
CA GLY A 71 -9.57 -1.84 -21.82
C GLY A 71 -10.14 -1.61 -20.42
N ALA A 72 -9.51 -0.82 -19.58
CA ALA A 72 -10.01 -0.45 -18.26
C ALA A 72 -11.38 0.24 -18.37
N ARG A 73 -12.22 0.12 -17.35
CA ARG A 73 -13.53 0.78 -17.30
C ARG A 73 -13.53 1.78 -16.17
N ILE A 74 -13.63 3.06 -16.48
CA ILE A 74 -13.61 4.15 -15.51
C ILE A 74 -14.88 4.98 -15.70
N ASP A 75 -15.65 5.14 -14.63
CA ASP A 75 -16.89 5.92 -14.61
C ASP A 75 -16.62 7.42 -14.52
N GLU A 76 -17.60 8.24 -14.22
CA GLU A 76 -17.55 9.70 -14.20
C GLU A 76 -16.82 10.25 -12.96
N SER A 77 -16.33 11.49 -13.05
CA SER A 77 -15.65 12.22 -11.98
C SER A 77 -14.36 11.53 -11.50
N PHE A 78 -13.58 11.03 -12.44
CA PHE A 78 -12.25 10.49 -12.17
C PHE A 78 -11.22 11.63 -12.11
N PHE A 79 -10.51 11.73 -11.01
CA PHE A 79 -9.47 12.73 -10.79
C PHE A 79 -8.14 12.07 -10.46
N ILE A 80 -7.10 12.51 -11.15
CA ILE A 80 -5.70 12.14 -10.88
C ILE A 80 -5.00 13.42 -10.43
N ASP A 81 -4.49 13.41 -9.22
CA ASP A 81 -3.64 14.47 -8.70
C ASP A 81 -2.18 14.11 -8.97
N HIS A 82 -1.42 15.04 -9.58
CA HIS A 82 -0.07 14.81 -10.13
C HIS A 82 -0.04 13.71 -11.20
N GLY A 83 0.04 12.45 -10.82
CA GLY A 83 -0.19 11.28 -11.66
C GLY A 83 1.07 10.63 -12.26
N ALA A 84 2.24 11.23 -12.25
CA ALA A 84 3.44 10.63 -12.83
C ALA A 84 3.69 9.21 -12.28
N GLY A 85 3.88 8.23 -13.18
CA GLY A 85 4.09 6.82 -12.81
C GLY A 85 2.83 6.07 -12.39
N LEU A 86 1.62 6.65 -12.54
CA LEU A 86 0.37 5.93 -12.32
C LEU A 86 0.16 4.88 -13.41
N VAL A 87 -0.27 3.66 -12.99
CA VAL A 87 -0.57 2.54 -13.90
C VAL A 87 -1.94 1.96 -13.60
N ILE A 88 -2.82 1.91 -14.60
CA ILE A 88 -4.13 1.25 -14.54
C ILE A 88 -4.20 0.13 -15.57
N GLY A 89 -4.26 -1.12 -15.10
CA GLY A 89 -4.26 -2.31 -15.93
C GLY A 89 -5.58 -2.59 -16.66
N GLU A 90 -5.52 -3.46 -17.66
CA GLU A 90 -6.59 -3.74 -18.65
C GLU A 90 -7.97 -4.05 -18.06
N THR A 91 -8.03 -4.86 -17.03
CA THR A 91 -9.30 -5.35 -16.46
C THR A 91 -9.72 -4.60 -15.19
N ALA A 92 -9.09 -3.44 -14.90
CA ALA A 92 -9.47 -2.59 -13.78
C ALA A 92 -10.88 -2.01 -14.01
N LEU A 93 -11.64 -1.93 -12.91
CA LEU A 93 -12.98 -1.34 -12.88
C LEU A 93 -12.98 -0.24 -11.83
N LEU A 94 -13.30 0.98 -12.23
CA LEU A 94 -13.37 2.15 -11.36
C LEU A 94 -14.78 2.73 -11.39
N GLY A 95 -15.39 2.85 -10.23
CA GLY A 95 -16.67 3.53 -10.05
C GLY A 95 -16.56 5.04 -10.17
N LYS A 96 -17.57 5.74 -9.66
CA LYS A 96 -17.65 7.21 -9.70
C LYS A 96 -16.82 7.86 -8.61
N ASN A 97 -16.42 9.11 -8.85
CA ASN A 97 -15.77 9.95 -7.83
C ASN A 97 -14.46 9.39 -7.29
N ILE A 98 -13.68 8.70 -8.11
CA ILE A 98 -12.38 8.17 -7.71
C ILE A 98 -11.33 9.27 -7.73
N THR A 99 -10.46 9.28 -6.71
CA THR A 99 -9.25 10.12 -6.67
C THR A 99 -8.01 9.23 -6.55
N MET A 100 -7.00 9.48 -7.38
CA MET A 100 -5.70 8.79 -7.32
C MET A 100 -4.56 9.78 -7.39
N TYR A 101 -3.45 9.41 -6.78
CA TYR A 101 -2.22 10.20 -6.78
C TYR A 101 -1.15 9.54 -7.67
N GLN A 102 0.02 10.17 -7.75
CA GLN A 102 1.16 9.67 -8.51
C GLN A 102 1.64 8.30 -8.03
N GLN A 103 2.28 7.54 -8.93
CA GLN A 103 2.90 6.23 -8.66
C GLN A 103 1.93 5.14 -8.14
N VAL A 104 0.62 5.37 -8.23
CA VAL A 104 -0.38 4.34 -7.91
C VAL A 104 -0.38 3.27 -8.98
N THR A 105 -0.44 1.98 -8.57
CA THR A 105 -0.57 0.86 -9.50
C THR A 105 -1.83 0.05 -9.20
N LEU A 106 -2.69 -0.09 -10.21
CA LEU A 106 -3.76 -1.09 -10.23
C LEU A 106 -3.32 -2.26 -11.11
N GLY A 107 -2.63 -3.23 -10.49
CA GLY A 107 -1.90 -4.30 -11.16
C GLY A 107 -2.46 -5.70 -10.93
N GLY A 108 -1.83 -6.70 -11.59
CA GLY A 108 -2.00 -8.12 -11.28
C GLY A 108 -1.06 -8.57 -10.16
N ILE A 109 -1.35 -9.69 -9.51
CA ILE A 109 -0.51 -10.22 -8.40
C ILE A 109 0.81 -10.81 -8.90
N SER A 110 0.78 -11.49 -10.04
CA SER A 110 1.95 -12.24 -10.53
C SER A 110 2.20 -12.02 -12.00
N PRO A 111 3.47 -11.93 -12.42
CA PRO A 111 3.80 -12.16 -13.81
C PRO A 111 3.38 -13.59 -14.16
N SER A 112 2.64 -13.75 -15.24
CA SER A 112 2.23 -15.07 -15.69
C SER A 112 3.39 -15.76 -16.42
N ILE A 113 3.82 -16.88 -15.90
CA ILE A 113 4.70 -17.79 -16.63
C ILE A 113 3.96 -18.34 -17.86
N ASN A 114 2.62 -18.50 -17.76
CA ASN A 114 1.74 -18.88 -18.86
C ASN A 114 0.71 -17.77 -19.12
N SER A 115 1.09 -16.74 -19.89
CA SER A 115 0.23 -15.57 -20.19
C SER A 115 -1.12 -15.94 -20.82
N LYS A 116 -1.21 -17.08 -21.52
CA LYS A 116 -2.45 -17.60 -22.11
C LYS A 116 -3.53 -17.86 -21.06
N ASN A 117 -3.16 -18.32 -19.86
CA ASN A 117 -4.09 -18.62 -18.76
C ASN A 117 -4.68 -17.36 -18.12
N GLN A 118 -4.04 -16.20 -18.29
CA GLN A 118 -4.50 -14.91 -17.76
C GLN A 118 -5.15 -14.03 -18.85
N ALA A 119 -5.09 -14.46 -20.10
CA ALA A 119 -5.74 -13.75 -21.19
C ALA A 119 -7.27 -13.74 -20.97
N LYS A 120 -7.89 -12.57 -21.08
CA LYS A 120 -9.33 -12.35 -20.93
C LYS A 120 -9.89 -12.64 -19.53
N THR A 121 -9.07 -12.93 -18.53
CA THR A 121 -9.51 -13.11 -17.14
C THR A 121 -9.44 -11.79 -16.36
N LYS A 122 -10.29 -11.65 -15.33
CA LYS A 122 -10.22 -10.54 -14.37
C LYS A 122 -8.96 -10.73 -13.51
N ARG A 123 -8.00 -9.77 -13.61
CA ARG A 123 -6.72 -9.83 -12.89
C ARG A 123 -6.31 -8.51 -12.23
N HIS A 124 -7.06 -7.43 -12.47
CA HIS A 124 -6.83 -6.11 -11.89
C HIS A 124 -7.97 -5.72 -10.94
N PRO A 125 -7.74 -4.78 -10.02
CA PRO A 125 -8.71 -4.41 -8.98
C PRO A 125 -10.02 -3.85 -9.51
N THR A 126 -11.02 -3.89 -8.61
CA THR A 126 -12.28 -3.15 -8.74
C THR A 126 -12.35 -2.12 -7.62
N LEU A 127 -12.48 -0.84 -7.94
CA LEU A 127 -12.69 0.24 -6.99
C LEU A 127 -14.14 0.70 -7.08
N LYS A 128 -14.85 0.67 -5.96
CA LYS A 128 -16.21 1.20 -5.86
C LYS A 128 -16.19 2.74 -5.76
N ASP A 129 -17.38 3.35 -5.76
CA ASP A 129 -17.53 4.81 -5.75
C ASP A 129 -16.84 5.49 -4.58
N GLY A 130 -16.26 6.67 -4.82
CA GLY A 130 -15.71 7.52 -3.78
C GLY A 130 -14.36 7.05 -3.19
N VAL A 131 -13.72 6.04 -3.77
CA VAL A 131 -12.42 5.55 -3.30
C VAL A 131 -11.33 6.60 -3.53
N ILE A 132 -10.47 6.78 -2.52
CA ILE A 132 -9.26 7.60 -2.61
C ILE A 132 -8.04 6.70 -2.43
N VAL A 133 -7.08 6.82 -3.36
CA VAL A 133 -5.84 6.02 -3.36
C VAL A 133 -4.65 6.95 -3.26
N GLY A 134 -3.96 6.90 -2.12
CA GLY A 134 -2.78 7.71 -1.83
C GLY A 134 -1.59 7.38 -2.72
N SER A 135 -0.62 8.30 -2.77
CA SER A 135 0.57 8.23 -3.63
C SER A 135 1.37 6.93 -3.40
N GLY A 136 1.86 6.33 -4.49
CA GLY A 136 2.70 5.13 -4.43
C GLY A 136 1.99 3.84 -4.02
N ALA A 137 0.68 3.87 -3.75
CA ALA A 137 -0.03 2.66 -3.33
C ALA A 137 -0.12 1.62 -4.45
N GLN A 138 0.07 0.35 -4.08
CA GLN A 138 0.04 -0.80 -4.97
C GLN A 138 -1.19 -1.66 -4.65
N ILE A 139 -2.19 -1.68 -5.51
CA ILE A 139 -3.40 -2.50 -5.35
C ILE A 139 -3.33 -3.61 -6.39
N LEU A 140 -3.16 -4.86 -5.91
CA LEU A 140 -2.77 -5.96 -6.77
C LEU A 140 -3.78 -7.10 -6.74
N GLY A 141 -4.14 -7.58 -7.93
CA GLY A 141 -5.04 -8.71 -8.12
C GLY A 141 -6.50 -8.34 -8.36
N PRO A 142 -7.37 -9.34 -8.56
CA PRO A 142 -8.79 -9.13 -8.84
C PRO A 142 -9.61 -8.80 -7.58
N ILE A 143 -9.02 -8.03 -6.66
CA ILE A 143 -9.62 -7.64 -5.39
C ILE A 143 -10.59 -6.47 -5.54
N SER A 144 -11.43 -6.27 -4.53
CA SER A 144 -12.43 -5.21 -4.46
C SER A 144 -12.10 -4.21 -3.35
N ILE A 145 -12.06 -2.93 -3.72
CA ILE A 145 -11.94 -1.82 -2.77
C ILE A 145 -13.32 -1.20 -2.58
N GLY A 146 -13.80 -1.22 -1.36
CA GLY A 146 -15.14 -0.83 -0.97
C GLY A 146 -15.45 0.65 -1.20
N LYS A 147 -16.74 1.00 -1.18
CA LYS A 147 -17.22 2.37 -1.37
C LYS A 147 -16.62 3.32 -0.33
N ASN A 148 -16.17 4.49 -0.76
CA ASN A 148 -15.54 5.51 0.09
C ASN A 148 -14.32 5.00 0.89
N ALA A 149 -13.75 3.86 0.54
CA ALA A 149 -12.54 3.37 1.19
C ALA A 149 -11.34 4.27 0.86
N ARG A 150 -10.38 4.30 1.76
CA ARG A 150 -9.16 5.08 1.64
C ARG A 150 -7.95 4.18 1.72
N ILE A 151 -7.06 4.30 0.76
CA ILE A 151 -5.79 3.57 0.73
C ILE A 151 -4.69 4.58 0.98
N GLY A 152 -3.93 4.36 2.05
CA GLY A 152 -2.82 5.24 2.42
C GLY A 152 -1.67 5.20 1.43
N SER A 153 -0.83 6.24 1.47
CA SER A 153 0.35 6.32 0.61
C SER A 153 1.30 5.14 0.84
N ASN A 154 1.91 4.64 -0.25
CA ASN A 154 2.82 3.49 -0.26
C ASN A 154 2.25 2.19 0.34
N ALA A 155 0.94 2.07 0.47
CA ALA A 155 0.31 0.83 0.93
C ALA A 155 0.32 -0.25 -0.14
N VAL A 156 0.53 -1.51 0.25
CA VAL A 156 0.43 -2.68 -0.64
C VAL A 156 -0.80 -3.50 -0.27
N VAL A 157 -1.84 -3.40 -1.10
CA VAL A 157 -3.16 -4.02 -0.88
C VAL A 157 -3.26 -5.30 -1.69
N LEU A 158 -3.43 -6.44 -1.00
CA LEU A 158 -3.50 -7.78 -1.58
C LEU A 158 -4.81 -8.50 -1.26
N LYS A 159 -5.73 -7.86 -0.52
CA LYS A 159 -7.02 -8.40 -0.11
C LYS A 159 -8.11 -7.36 -0.24
N ASP A 160 -9.35 -7.80 -0.26
CA ASP A 160 -10.52 -6.92 -0.31
C ASP A 160 -10.52 -5.93 0.86
N VAL A 161 -10.94 -4.69 0.56
CA VAL A 161 -11.12 -3.62 1.54
C VAL A 161 -12.60 -3.33 1.68
N PRO A 162 -13.18 -3.38 2.88
CA PRO A 162 -14.59 -3.06 3.12
C PRO A 162 -14.93 -1.59 2.80
N ASP A 163 -16.24 -1.31 2.69
CA ASP A 163 -16.76 0.05 2.49
C ASP A 163 -16.41 0.96 3.68
N ASN A 164 -16.05 2.23 3.42
CA ASN A 164 -15.74 3.27 4.39
C ASN A 164 -14.54 2.96 5.31
N GLU A 165 -13.65 2.07 4.90
CA GLU A 165 -12.47 1.68 5.68
C GLU A 165 -11.20 2.34 5.15
N THR A 166 -10.23 2.54 6.06
CA THR A 166 -8.90 3.02 5.72
C THR A 166 -7.88 1.90 5.90
N PHE A 167 -7.06 1.66 4.87
CA PHE A 167 -5.99 0.67 4.87
C PHE A 167 -4.65 1.31 4.59
N ILE A 168 -3.62 0.98 5.40
CA ILE A 168 -2.25 1.50 5.29
C ILE A 168 -1.21 0.40 5.47
N GLY A 169 0.01 0.65 5.04
CA GLY A 169 1.19 -0.19 5.30
C GLY A 169 1.44 -1.29 4.28
N VAL A 170 2.48 -2.13 4.54
CA VAL A 170 2.95 -3.22 3.68
C VAL A 170 3.13 -4.48 4.52
N PRO A 171 2.26 -5.51 4.36
CA PRO A 171 0.99 -5.49 3.62
C PRO A 171 -0.04 -4.58 4.29
N ALA A 172 -0.95 -4.02 3.50
CA ALA A 172 -1.95 -3.08 3.99
C ALA A 172 -2.91 -3.72 5.00
N ARG A 173 -3.17 -3.01 6.09
CA ARG A 173 -4.06 -3.41 7.17
C ARG A 173 -5.03 -2.29 7.51
N ARG A 174 -6.19 -2.66 8.04
CA ARG A 174 -7.20 -1.72 8.51
C ARG A 174 -6.64 -0.84 9.63
N VAL A 175 -6.93 0.45 9.53
CA VAL A 175 -6.69 1.40 10.62
C VAL A 175 -7.98 1.62 11.37
N ASN A 176 -7.94 1.55 12.71
CA ASN A 176 -9.09 1.93 13.53
C ASN A 176 -9.35 3.43 13.34
N LYS A 177 -10.62 3.80 13.09
CA LYS A 177 -11.01 5.19 12.94
C LYS A 177 -10.58 5.99 14.15
N VAL A 178 -9.71 6.96 13.93
CA VAL A 178 -9.43 7.98 14.92
C VAL A 178 -10.46 9.08 14.70
N ASN A 179 -11.28 9.38 15.70
CA ASN A 179 -12.20 10.52 15.65
C ASN A 179 -11.36 11.80 15.59
N VAL A 180 -11.13 12.30 14.38
CA VAL A 180 -10.56 13.63 14.17
C VAL A 180 -11.71 14.62 14.21
N PRO A 181 -11.69 15.66 15.06
CA PRO A 181 -12.71 16.70 15.04
C PRO A 181 -12.72 17.39 13.66
N GLY A 182 -13.87 17.39 12.98
CA GLY A 182 -14.07 17.99 11.65
C GLY A 182 -14.48 16.99 10.59
N ASN A 183 -14.98 17.49 9.46
CA ASN A 183 -15.45 16.68 8.32
C ASN A 183 -14.30 16.16 7.41
N PHE A 184 -13.06 16.29 7.83
CA PHE A 184 -11.89 15.86 7.06
C PHE A 184 -11.38 14.52 7.57
N ASP A 185 -11.46 13.52 6.72
CA ASP A 185 -10.98 12.15 6.97
C ASP A 185 -9.66 11.98 6.18
N PRO A 186 -8.49 12.19 6.80
CA PRO A 186 -7.22 12.14 6.08
C PRO A 186 -6.93 10.73 5.59
N TYR A 187 -6.42 10.60 4.35
CA TYR A 187 -5.84 9.35 3.85
C TYR A 187 -4.36 9.20 4.25
N GLY A 188 -3.79 10.22 4.86
CA GLY A 188 -2.44 10.21 5.42
C GLY A 188 -2.43 10.06 6.93
N ILE A 189 -1.25 9.81 7.47
CA ILE A 189 -1.03 9.58 8.89
C ILE A 189 -1.07 10.91 9.65
N VAL A 190 -1.97 11.04 10.62
CA VAL A 190 -1.94 12.13 11.60
C VAL A 190 -1.03 11.67 12.76
N GLU A 191 0.06 12.37 12.95
CA GLU A 191 1.07 12.07 13.97
C GLU A 191 0.44 11.98 15.39
N GLY A 192 0.79 10.94 16.15
CA GLY A 192 0.35 10.75 17.54
C GLY A 192 -0.96 10.00 17.76
N LYS A 193 -1.71 9.62 16.72
CA LYS A 193 -3.02 8.95 16.87
C LYS A 193 -3.16 7.63 16.11
N ILE A 194 -2.08 7.07 15.58
CA ILE A 194 -2.15 5.82 14.83
C ILE A 194 -1.64 4.68 15.67
N ASP A 195 -2.52 3.75 15.82
CA ASP A 195 -2.25 2.38 16.22
C ASP A 195 -1.55 1.66 15.05
N ASP A 196 -0.27 1.98 14.81
CA ASP A 196 0.51 1.31 13.78
C ASP A 196 0.70 -0.16 14.20
N PRO A 197 0.14 -1.12 13.44
CA PRO A 197 0.27 -2.54 13.76
C PRO A 197 1.73 -3.00 13.79
N ASN A 198 2.59 -2.39 12.98
CA ASN A 198 4.02 -2.71 12.95
C ASN A 198 4.71 -2.17 14.21
N LYS A 199 4.35 -0.97 14.66
CA LYS A 199 4.88 -0.40 15.92
C LYS A 199 4.51 -1.25 17.13
N LYS A 200 3.26 -1.74 17.20
CA LYS A 200 2.84 -2.68 18.26
C LYS A 200 3.62 -3.99 18.22
N SER A 201 3.80 -4.56 17.04
CA SER A 201 4.58 -5.79 16.87
C SER A 201 6.04 -5.59 17.25
N ILE A 202 6.64 -4.47 16.89
CA ILE A 202 8.03 -4.12 17.26
C ILE A 202 8.14 -3.93 18.78
N ILE A 203 7.21 -3.23 19.41
CA ILE A 203 7.21 -3.04 20.89
C ILE A 203 7.04 -4.39 21.60
N ALA A 204 6.16 -5.28 21.10
CA ALA A 204 5.99 -6.61 21.68
C ALA A 204 7.28 -7.44 21.57
N LEU A 205 7.94 -7.43 20.41
CA LEU A 205 9.23 -8.10 20.21
C LEU A 205 10.35 -7.53 21.08
N LEU A 206 10.41 -6.21 21.25
CA LEU A 206 11.37 -5.57 22.16
C LEU A 206 11.14 -5.99 23.61
N ASN A 207 9.89 -6.06 24.05
CA ASN A 207 9.58 -6.52 25.41
C ASN A 207 9.98 -7.99 25.62
N GLU A 208 9.73 -8.86 24.64
CA GLU A 208 10.16 -10.25 24.69
C GLU A 208 11.69 -10.37 24.70
N PHE A 209 12.38 -9.55 23.91
CA PHE A 209 13.84 -9.49 23.90
C PHE A 209 14.41 -9.08 25.28
N TYR A 210 13.88 -8.04 25.92
CA TYR A 210 14.29 -7.65 27.26
C TYR A 210 14.00 -8.72 28.34
N GLU A 211 12.91 -9.46 28.19
CA GLU A 211 12.61 -10.60 29.07
C GLU A 211 13.65 -11.73 28.90
N LEU A 212 14.06 -12.03 27.68
CA LEU A 212 15.10 -13.01 27.39
C LEU A 212 16.46 -12.57 27.92
N GLU A 213 16.84 -11.31 27.76
CA GLU A 213 18.09 -10.77 28.35
C GLU A 213 18.12 -10.93 29.86
N ARG A 214 17.03 -10.64 30.56
CA ARG A 214 16.96 -10.86 32.01
C ARG A 214 17.12 -12.32 32.40
N LYS A 215 16.50 -13.24 31.66
CA LYS A 215 16.66 -14.68 31.92
C LYS A 215 18.09 -15.15 31.68
N ILE A 216 18.74 -14.67 30.63
CA ILE A 216 20.15 -14.98 30.34
C ILE A 216 21.03 -14.49 31.48
N SER A 217 20.92 -13.24 31.93
CA SER A 217 21.69 -12.68 33.04
C SER A 217 21.49 -13.45 34.36
N SER A 218 20.26 -13.94 34.62
CA SER A 218 19.98 -14.78 35.78
C SER A 218 20.69 -16.12 35.67
N ILE A 219 20.65 -16.78 34.50
CA ILE A 219 21.33 -18.06 34.28
C ILE A 219 22.85 -17.90 34.38
N GLU A 220 23.42 -16.83 33.85
CA GLU A 220 24.87 -16.52 33.98
C GLU A 220 25.27 -16.40 35.45
N SER A 221 24.49 -15.68 36.26
CA SER A 221 24.72 -15.56 37.72
C SER A 221 24.66 -16.91 38.44
N ASP A 222 23.70 -17.76 38.07
CA ASP A 222 23.56 -19.11 38.65
C ASP A 222 24.74 -20.02 38.25
N ILE A 223 25.23 -19.93 37.02
CA ILE A 223 26.39 -20.65 36.53
C ILE A 223 27.65 -20.22 37.33
N ASP A 224 27.87 -18.93 37.52
CA ASP A 224 29.01 -18.41 38.26
C ASP A 224 28.96 -18.87 39.72
N TYR A 225 27.79 -18.84 40.34
CA TYR A 225 27.59 -19.36 41.70
C TYR A 225 27.94 -20.86 41.80
N LEU A 226 27.45 -21.68 40.86
CA LEU A 226 27.71 -23.11 40.83
C LEU A 226 29.19 -23.42 40.54
N ALA A 227 29.84 -22.67 39.66
CA ALA A 227 31.27 -22.80 39.37
C ALA A 227 32.13 -22.52 40.61
N LYS A 228 31.79 -21.46 41.35
CA LYS A 228 32.45 -21.14 42.62
C LYS A 228 32.26 -22.23 43.67
N LYS A 229 31.04 -22.71 43.85
CA LYS A 229 30.72 -23.80 44.80
C LYS A 229 31.44 -25.10 44.43
N ARG A 230 31.57 -25.42 43.16
CA ARG A 230 32.35 -26.57 42.68
C ARG A 230 33.82 -26.43 43.08
N SER A 231 34.44 -25.28 42.81
CA SER A 231 35.84 -25.00 43.18
C SER A 231 36.10 -25.15 44.66
N ASP A 232 35.18 -24.64 45.50
CA ASP A 232 35.28 -24.77 46.98
C ASP A 232 35.21 -26.23 47.42
N LEU A 233 34.34 -27.06 46.83
CA LEU A 233 34.25 -28.50 47.10
C LEU A 233 35.50 -29.25 46.68
N GLU A 234 36.05 -28.95 45.50
CA GLU A 234 37.31 -29.55 45.02
C GLU A 234 38.47 -29.25 46.01
N ASN A 235 38.58 -28.02 46.49
CA ASN A 235 39.59 -27.63 47.49
C ASN A 235 39.44 -28.39 48.83
N ILE A 236 38.19 -28.60 49.27
CA ILE A 236 37.90 -29.37 50.49
C ILE A 236 38.33 -30.84 50.33
N ILE A 237 38.06 -31.45 49.17
CA ILE A 237 38.45 -32.84 48.87
C ILE A 237 39.97 -32.99 48.87
N ILE A 238 40.68 -32.08 48.17
CA ILE A 238 42.13 -32.06 48.12
C ILE A 238 42.75 -31.93 49.50
N SER A 239 42.19 -31.04 50.34
CA SER A 239 42.67 -30.83 51.74
C SER A 239 42.48 -32.06 52.62
N LYS A 240 41.36 -32.77 52.49
CA LYS A 240 41.11 -34.04 53.21
C LYS A 240 42.05 -35.14 52.77
N SER A 241 42.26 -35.35 51.46
CA SER A 241 43.17 -36.34 50.92
C SER A 241 44.63 -36.11 51.36
N SER A 242 45.04 -34.84 51.45
CA SER A 242 46.39 -34.47 51.93
C SER A 242 46.59 -34.72 53.43
N ARG A 243 45.54 -34.60 54.28
CA ARG A 243 45.57 -34.95 55.69
C ARG A 243 45.63 -36.44 55.92
N GLU A 244 44.92 -37.25 55.21
CA GLU A 244 44.97 -38.71 55.30
C GLU A 244 46.33 -39.29 54.88
N LYS A 245 47.03 -38.70 53.90
CA LYS A 245 48.38 -39.07 53.49
C LYS A 245 49.46 -38.71 54.53
N LYS A 246 49.21 -37.76 55.41
CA LYS A 246 50.16 -37.42 56.49
C LYS A 246 49.98 -38.26 57.78
N LEU A 247 48.94 -39.06 57.88
CA LEU A 247 48.60 -39.93 59.02
C LEU A 247 48.99 -41.42 58.74
N ARG A 248 49.55 -41.69 57.60
CA ARG A 248 50.18 -42.97 57.25
C ARG A 248 51.71 -42.78 57.19
#